data_fffa1bd7044c8afdea7764008be613fd
#
_entry.id   fffa1bd7044c8afdea7764008be613fd
#
_cell.length_a   1.000
_cell.length_b   1.000
_cell.length_c   1.000
_cell.angle_alpha   90.00
_cell.angle_beta   90.00
_cell.angle_gamma   90.00
#
_symmetry.space_group_name_H-M   'P 1'
#
loop_
_entity.id
_entity.type
_entity.pdbx_description
1 polymer ?
#
loop_
_entity_poly.entity_id
_entity_poly.type
_entity_poly.pdbx_seq_one_letter_code
_entity_poly.pdbx_strand_id
1 'polypeptide(L)'
;MRILLLSACLVVALARADELEVARDRQDRGALQNRVDQLAVVAEKRAGDAEAQYRLALGESYLAGVAMELKDKNQARTAAESGIRAAERAVALRPNSSEFHRVLGTLCGQVIPANVLLGLRYGKCAQEEIKKAIDLDPKSASAYLSRGVGNYYLPPALGGGLESAVSDFQKAIQLDPKLAEAHLWLGIALRKANRNREARAALTRALELNPGRVWARQQLEKTPAQ
;
A
#
# COMPACT_ATOMS: atom_id res chain seq x y z
N MET A 1 23.24 -20.08 26.69
CA MET A 1 22.15 -20.74 25.91
C MET A 1 20.89 -19.89 25.71
N ARG A 2 20.78 -18.69 26.32
CA ARG A 2 19.60 -17.77 26.11
C ARG A 2 19.73 -16.78 24.95
N ILE A 3 20.93 -16.51 24.47
CA ILE A 3 21.19 -15.50 23.42
C ILE A 3 20.84 -16.02 22.00
N LEU A 4 20.96 -17.33 21.76
CA LEU A 4 20.69 -17.96 20.44
C LEU A 4 19.18 -18.01 20.09
N LEU A 5 18.29 -18.07 21.08
CA LEU A 5 16.83 -18.12 20.85
C LEU A 5 16.25 -16.76 20.45
N LEU A 6 16.82 -15.64 20.93
CA LEU A 6 16.39 -14.28 20.55
C LEU A 6 16.80 -13.93 19.11
N SER A 7 17.97 -14.40 18.67
CA SER A 7 18.47 -14.18 17.30
C SER A 7 17.62 -14.93 16.27
N ALA A 8 17.22 -16.17 16.58
CA ALA A 8 16.37 -16.97 15.68
C ALA A 8 14.97 -16.40 15.49
N CYS A 9 14.37 -15.83 16.55
CA CYS A 9 13.05 -15.17 16.45
C CYS A 9 13.09 -13.89 15.61
N LEU A 10 14.17 -13.11 15.68
CA LEU A 10 14.32 -11.88 14.90
C LEU A 10 14.52 -12.16 13.40
N VAL A 11 15.32 -13.15 13.06
CA VAL A 11 15.57 -13.58 11.67
C VAL A 11 14.30 -14.14 11.02
N VAL A 12 13.50 -14.92 11.76
CA VAL A 12 12.23 -15.46 11.25
C VAL A 12 11.19 -14.35 11.04
N ALA A 13 11.19 -13.28 11.86
CA ALA A 13 10.26 -12.16 11.68
C ALA A 13 10.61 -11.30 10.45
N LEU A 14 11.90 -11.08 10.17
CA LEU A 14 12.36 -10.36 8.97
C LEU A 14 12.08 -11.16 7.68
N ALA A 15 12.33 -12.47 7.68
CA ALA A 15 12.01 -13.34 6.54
C ALA A 15 10.51 -13.37 6.22
N ARG A 16 9.65 -13.25 7.23
CA ARG A 16 8.18 -13.26 7.04
C ARG A 16 7.62 -11.96 6.47
N ALA A 17 8.23 -10.81 6.74
CA ALA A 17 7.84 -9.54 6.10
C ALA A 17 8.19 -9.57 4.60
N ASP A 18 9.33 -10.17 4.28
CA ASP A 18 9.81 -10.34 2.91
C ASP A 18 8.89 -11.23 2.05
N GLU A 19 8.28 -12.29 2.62
CA GLU A 19 7.37 -13.19 1.89
C GLU A 19 6.12 -12.49 1.34
N LEU A 20 5.51 -11.57 2.11
CA LEU A 20 4.36 -10.78 1.65
C LEU A 20 4.75 -9.84 0.50
N GLU A 21 5.89 -9.18 0.63
CA GLU A 21 6.39 -8.27 -0.39
C GLU A 21 6.78 -9.01 -1.66
N VAL A 22 7.47 -10.14 -1.55
CA VAL A 22 7.83 -10.99 -2.69
C VAL A 22 6.57 -11.48 -3.42
N ALA A 23 5.56 -11.93 -2.70
CA ALA A 23 4.30 -12.39 -3.30
C ALA A 23 3.55 -11.23 -3.99
N ARG A 24 3.49 -10.05 -3.37
CA ARG A 24 2.95 -8.82 -3.98
C ARG A 24 3.71 -8.48 -5.26
N ASP A 25 5.03 -8.47 -5.22
CA ASP A 25 5.87 -8.06 -6.33
C ASP A 25 5.72 -8.97 -7.55
N ARG A 26 5.52 -10.25 -7.30
CA ARG A 26 5.24 -11.27 -8.32
C ARG A 26 3.78 -11.35 -8.76
N GLN A 27 2.89 -10.55 -8.16
CA GLN A 27 1.43 -10.66 -8.33
C GLN A 27 0.89 -12.05 -8.01
N ASP A 28 1.53 -12.76 -7.07
CA ASP A 28 1.12 -14.11 -6.65
C ASP A 28 -0.01 -14.03 -5.63
N ARG A 29 -1.25 -14.01 -6.15
CA ARG A 29 -2.46 -13.98 -5.32
C ARG A 29 -2.60 -15.21 -4.42
N GLY A 30 -2.18 -16.38 -4.91
CA GLY A 30 -2.26 -17.61 -4.15
C GLY A 30 -1.37 -17.58 -2.91
N ALA A 31 -0.11 -17.16 -3.08
CA ALA A 31 0.82 -16.98 -1.98
C ALA A 31 0.34 -15.90 -1.00
N LEU A 32 -0.19 -14.77 -1.51
CA LEU A 32 -0.76 -13.72 -0.65
C LEU A 32 -1.96 -14.22 0.15
N GLN A 33 -2.91 -14.93 -0.49
CA GLN A 33 -4.08 -15.48 0.20
C GLN A 33 -3.66 -16.45 1.30
N ASN A 34 -2.81 -17.41 0.99
CA ASN A 34 -2.30 -18.37 1.97
C ASN A 34 -1.64 -17.67 3.17
N ARG A 35 -0.93 -16.57 2.90
CA ARG A 35 -0.27 -15.82 3.96
C ARG A 35 -1.26 -15.03 4.81
N VAL A 36 -2.24 -14.40 4.18
CA VAL A 36 -3.35 -13.71 4.87
C VAL A 36 -4.10 -14.67 5.79
N ASP A 37 -4.42 -15.89 5.32
CA ASP A 37 -5.10 -16.91 6.11
C ASP A 37 -4.30 -17.30 7.38
N GLN A 38 -2.97 -17.46 7.23
CA GLN A 38 -2.09 -17.71 8.38
C GLN A 38 -2.06 -16.52 9.36
N LEU A 39 -1.99 -15.28 8.84
CA LEU A 39 -2.00 -14.07 9.66
C LEU A 39 -3.35 -13.89 10.37
N ALA A 40 -4.46 -14.26 9.75
CA ALA A 40 -5.79 -14.22 10.35
C ALA A 40 -5.88 -15.13 11.59
N VAL A 41 -5.36 -16.37 11.50
CA VAL A 41 -5.29 -17.29 12.64
C VAL A 41 -4.43 -16.71 13.78
N VAL A 42 -3.31 -16.04 13.45
CA VAL A 42 -2.45 -15.41 14.46
C VAL A 42 -3.15 -14.21 15.10
N ALA A 43 -3.80 -13.37 14.31
CA ALA A 43 -4.50 -12.17 14.78
C ALA A 43 -5.72 -12.55 15.66
N GLU A 44 -6.40 -13.65 15.35
CA GLU A 44 -7.50 -14.19 16.17
C GLU A 44 -6.99 -14.66 17.54
N LYS A 45 -5.93 -15.50 17.55
CA LYS A 45 -5.31 -16.01 18.79
C LYS A 45 -4.69 -14.89 19.65
N ARG A 46 -4.33 -13.79 19.05
CA ARG A 46 -3.68 -12.63 19.69
C ARG A 46 -4.51 -11.35 19.48
N ALA A 47 -5.79 -11.41 19.80
CA ALA A 47 -6.72 -10.30 19.53
C ALA A 47 -6.30 -8.96 20.19
N GLY A 48 -5.58 -9.00 21.30
CA GLY A 48 -5.03 -7.82 21.99
C GLY A 48 -3.62 -7.39 21.52
N ASP A 49 -3.05 -8.04 20.50
CA ASP A 49 -1.73 -7.70 19.96
C ASP A 49 -1.88 -6.80 18.72
N ALA A 50 -1.57 -5.51 18.89
CA ALA A 50 -1.67 -4.51 17.83
C ALA A 50 -0.84 -4.88 16.59
N GLU A 51 0.34 -5.47 16.79
CA GLU A 51 1.22 -5.87 15.68
C GLU A 51 0.64 -7.04 14.90
N ALA A 52 0.01 -8.01 15.56
CA ALA A 52 -0.66 -9.12 14.88
C ALA A 52 -1.84 -8.62 14.02
N GLN A 53 -2.64 -7.68 14.53
CA GLN A 53 -3.73 -7.05 13.78
C GLN A 53 -3.20 -6.23 12.59
N TYR A 54 -2.15 -5.44 12.79
CA TYR A 54 -1.50 -4.67 11.74
C TYR A 54 -0.96 -5.56 10.63
N ARG A 55 -0.28 -6.66 10.95
CA ARG A 55 0.27 -7.58 9.94
C ARG A 55 -0.82 -8.23 9.08
N LEU A 56 -1.95 -8.59 9.68
CA LEU A 56 -3.12 -9.05 8.94
C LEU A 56 -3.62 -7.95 8.00
N ALA A 57 -3.80 -6.73 8.52
CA ALA A 57 -4.26 -5.60 7.72
C ALA A 57 -3.32 -5.27 6.54
N LEU A 58 -2.00 -5.35 6.75
CA LEU A 58 -1.00 -5.14 5.70
C LEU A 58 -1.07 -6.24 4.63
N GLY A 59 -1.20 -7.51 5.03
CA GLY A 59 -1.37 -8.62 4.11
C GLY A 59 -2.64 -8.47 3.24
N GLU A 60 -3.76 -8.11 3.85
CA GLU A 60 -5.02 -7.82 3.16
C GLU A 60 -4.88 -6.62 2.21
N SER A 61 -4.15 -5.57 2.59
CA SER A 61 -3.88 -4.43 1.72
C SER A 61 -3.06 -4.82 0.50
N TYR A 62 -2.08 -5.70 0.63
CA TYR A 62 -1.32 -6.21 -0.51
C TYR A 62 -2.17 -7.10 -1.41
N LEU A 63 -3.00 -7.98 -0.84
CA LEU A 63 -3.93 -8.81 -1.59
C LEU A 63 -4.94 -7.94 -2.38
N ALA A 64 -5.51 -6.91 -1.74
CA ALA A 64 -6.40 -5.96 -2.38
C ALA A 64 -5.69 -5.20 -3.52
N GLY A 65 -4.46 -4.74 -3.29
CA GLY A 65 -3.64 -4.06 -4.29
C GLY A 65 -3.38 -4.93 -5.51
N VAL A 66 -2.92 -6.17 -5.32
CA VAL A 66 -2.65 -7.12 -6.41
C VAL A 66 -3.94 -7.50 -7.15
N ALA A 67 -5.05 -7.68 -6.45
CA ALA A 67 -6.35 -7.93 -7.07
C ALA A 67 -6.76 -6.74 -7.97
N MET A 68 -6.52 -5.49 -7.56
CA MET A 68 -6.76 -4.31 -8.39
C MET A 68 -5.85 -4.27 -9.63
N GLU A 69 -4.56 -4.57 -9.49
CA GLU A 69 -3.62 -4.66 -10.61
C GLU A 69 -4.07 -5.68 -11.66
N LEU A 70 -4.66 -6.79 -11.21
CA LEU A 70 -5.21 -7.88 -12.02
C LEU A 70 -6.68 -7.66 -12.43
N LYS A 71 -7.27 -6.48 -12.09
CA LYS A 71 -8.65 -6.07 -12.43
C LYS A 71 -9.75 -6.89 -11.75
N ASP A 72 -9.44 -7.63 -10.70
CA ASP A 72 -10.42 -8.35 -9.89
C ASP A 72 -10.96 -7.45 -8.77
N LYS A 73 -11.95 -6.63 -9.13
CA LYS A 73 -12.56 -5.66 -8.20
C LYS A 73 -13.28 -6.31 -7.02
N ASN A 74 -13.83 -7.51 -7.21
CA ASN A 74 -14.56 -8.21 -6.15
C ASN A 74 -13.59 -8.71 -5.07
N GLN A 75 -12.49 -9.36 -5.47
CA GLN A 75 -11.46 -9.79 -4.53
C GLN A 75 -10.82 -8.56 -3.84
N ALA A 76 -10.51 -7.51 -4.61
CA ALA A 76 -9.95 -6.29 -4.05
C ALA A 76 -10.84 -5.69 -2.94
N ARG A 77 -12.16 -5.61 -3.19
CA ARG A 77 -13.11 -5.14 -2.18
C ARG A 77 -13.15 -6.04 -0.96
N THR A 78 -13.27 -7.36 -1.16
CA THR A 78 -13.37 -8.32 -0.04
C THR A 78 -12.14 -8.26 0.86
N ALA A 79 -10.94 -8.27 0.27
CA ALA A 79 -9.69 -8.15 1.01
C ALA A 79 -9.59 -6.79 1.73
N ALA A 80 -9.93 -5.68 1.06
CA ALA A 80 -9.88 -4.37 1.68
C ALA A 80 -10.86 -4.24 2.86
N GLU A 81 -12.11 -4.72 2.74
CA GLU A 81 -13.09 -4.70 3.84
C GLU A 81 -12.67 -5.59 5.02
N SER A 82 -12.02 -6.74 4.75
CA SER A 82 -11.44 -7.59 5.80
C SER A 82 -10.27 -6.88 6.49
N GLY A 83 -9.37 -6.29 5.71
CA GLY A 83 -8.21 -5.56 6.20
C GLY A 83 -8.59 -4.34 7.04
N ILE A 84 -9.66 -3.59 6.68
CA ILE A 84 -10.18 -2.46 7.48
C ILE A 84 -10.48 -2.92 8.91
N ARG A 85 -11.20 -4.03 9.11
CA ARG A 85 -11.53 -4.53 10.45
C ARG A 85 -10.29 -4.84 11.29
N ALA A 86 -9.24 -5.39 10.67
CA ALA A 86 -7.98 -5.66 11.36
C ALA A 86 -7.22 -4.35 11.65
N ALA A 87 -7.18 -3.42 10.69
CA ALA A 87 -6.51 -2.12 10.85
C ALA A 87 -7.18 -1.27 11.94
N GLU A 88 -8.52 -1.23 12.01
CA GLU A 88 -9.27 -0.55 13.07
C GLU A 88 -8.90 -1.10 14.46
N ARG A 89 -8.75 -2.42 14.60
CA ARG A 89 -8.29 -3.04 15.85
C ARG A 89 -6.85 -2.64 16.18
N ALA A 90 -5.96 -2.63 15.18
CA ALA A 90 -4.57 -2.21 15.37
C ALA A 90 -4.48 -0.75 15.85
N VAL A 91 -5.24 0.15 15.23
CA VAL A 91 -5.33 1.57 15.62
C VAL A 91 -5.92 1.72 17.00
N ALA A 92 -6.99 1.00 17.33
CA ALA A 92 -7.59 1.04 18.67
C ALA A 92 -6.62 0.62 19.78
N LEU A 93 -5.78 -0.39 19.50
CA LEU A 93 -4.76 -0.88 20.44
C LEU A 93 -3.52 0.04 20.53
N ARG A 94 -3.17 0.74 19.45
CA ARG A 94 -2.03 1.66 19.39
C ARG A 94 -2.35 2.91 18.55
N PRO A 95 -3.08 3.89 19.11
CA PRO A 95 -3.63 5.03 18.35
C PRO A 95 -2.60 6.07 17.90
N ASN A 96 -1.35 5.96 18.33
CA ASN A 96 -0.27 6.88 17.95
C ASN A 96 0.71 6.27 16.93
N SER A 97 0.33 5.19 16.25
CA SER A 97 1.14 4.59 15.18
C SER A 97 0.77 5.19 13.82
N SER A 98 1.66 6.02 13.26
CA SER A 98 1.53 6.57 11.91
C SER A 98 1.26 5.48 10.88
N GLU A 99 2.00 4.37 10.96
CA GLU A 99 1.89 3.26 10.02
C GLU A 99 0.54 2.54 10.10
N PHE A 100 -0.05 2.40 11.30
CA PHE A 100 -1.36 1.77 11.44
C PHE A 100 -2.47 2.64 10.82
N HIS A 101 -2.42 3.95 11.06
CA HIS A 101 -3.32 4.91 10.40
C HIS A 101 -3.14 4.90 8.88
N ARG A 102 -1.88 4.86 8.41
CA ARG A 102 -1.59 4.77 6.97
C ARG A 102 -2.24 3.54 6.33
N VAL A 103 -2.08 2.35 6.93
CA VAL A 103 -2.66 1.11 6.40
C VAL A 103 -4.18 1.16 6.42
N LEU A 104 -4.80 1.66 7.50
CA LEU A 104 -6.26 1.82 7.58
C LEU A 104 -6.76 2.74 6.46
N GLY A 105 -6.17 3.93 6.31
CA GLY A 105 -6.56 4.87 5.25
C GLY A 105 -6.35 4.32 3.84
N THR A 106 -5.26 3.57 3.62
CA THR A 106 -5.00 2.88 2.34
C THR A 106 -6.09 1.87 2.03
N LEU A 107 -6.45 1.02 2.99
CA LEU A 107 -7.52 0.01 2.83
C LEU A 107 -8.88 0.66 2.56
N CYS A 108 -9.24 1.75 3.27
CA CYS A 108 -10.44 2.52 2.99
C CYS A 108 -10.46 3.04 1.54
N GLY A 109 -9.31 3.50 1.02
CA GLY A 109 -9.20 3.92 -0.38
C GLY A 109 -9.32 2.76 -1.37
N GLN A 110 -8.81 1.59 -1.05
CA GLN A 110 -8.84 0.40 -1.91
C GLN A 110 -10.22 -0.21 -2.13
N VAL A 111 -11.19 0.07 -1.24
CA VAL A 111 -12.60 -0.37 -1.41
C VAL A 111 -13.31 0.41 -2.53
N ILE A 112 -12.99 1.71 -2.69
CA ILE A 112 -13.76 2.66 -3.51
C ILE A 112 -13.82 2.28 -4.99
N PRO A 113 -12.74 1.82 -5.66
CA PRO A 113 -12.75 1.48 -7.08
C PRO A 113 -13.70 0.34 -7.47
N ALA A 114 -14.13 -0.48 -6.51
CA ALA A 114 -15.09 -1.55 -6.76
C ALA A 114 -16.49 -0.99 -7.06
N ASN A 115 -16.89 0.05 -6.34
CA ASN A 115 -18.15 0.78 -6.54
C ASN A 115 -17.98 2.22 -6.05
N VAL A 116 -18.21 3.21 -6.91
CA VAL A 116 -18.05 4.64 -6.61
C VAL A 116 -18.90 5.10 -5.42
N LEU A 117 -20.06 4.50 -5.21
CA LEU A 117 -20.93 4.81 -4.05
C LEU A 117 -20.25 4.47 -2.71
N LEU A 118 -19.27 3.55 -2.70
CA LEU A 118 -18.47 3.25 -1.52
C LEU A 118 -17.59 4.44 -1.10
N GLY A 119 -17.32 5.38 -2.02
CA GLY A 119 -16.67 6.65 -1.70
C GLY A 119 -17.42 7.48 -0.66
N LEU A 120 -18.77 7.42 -0.63
CA LEU A 120 -19.57 8.08 0.40
C LEU A 120 -19.33 7.50 1.79
N ARG A 121 -19.07 6.20 1.88
CA ARG A 121 -18.82 5.49 3.14
C ARG A 121 -17.35 5.54 3.57
N TYR A 122 -16.43 5.28 2.65
CA TYR A 122 -15.01 5.06 2.97
C TYR A 122 -14.11 6.25 2.62
N GLY A 123 -14.60 7.23 1.84
CA GLY A 123 -13.78 8.37 1.41
C GLY A 123 -13.29 9.24 2.57
N LYS A 124 -14.13 9.47 3.56
CA LYS A 124 -13.77 10.21 4.78
C LYS A 124 -12.68 9.45 5.56
N CYS A 125 -12.87 8.14 5.79
CA CYS A 125 -11.87 7.28 6.42
C CYS A 125 -10.52 7.38 5.68
N ALA A 126 -10.51 7.22 4.36
CA ALA A 126 -9.28 7.26 3.57
C ALA A 126 -8.51 8.59 3.76
N GLN A 127 -9.21 9.71 3.74
CA GLN A 127 -8.58 11.03 3.88
C GLN A 127 -8.11 11.32 5.30
N GLU A 128 -8.96 11.07 6.31
CA GLU A 128 -8.66 11.39 7.71
C GLU A 128 -7.53 10.52 8.26
N GLU A 129 -7.54 9.22 7.95
CA GLU A 129 -6.53 8.29 8.43
C GLU A 129 -5.16 8.53 7.79
N ILE A 130 -5.08 8.84 6.50
CA ILE A 130 -3.82 9.24 5.86
C ILE A 130 -3.33 10.59 6.40
N LYS A 131 -4.24 11.55 6.60
CA LYS A 131 -3.87 12.81 7.24
C LYS A 131 -3.28 12.58 8.64
N LYS A 132 -3.94 11.75 9.44
CA LYS A 132 -3.48 11.38 10.78
C LYS A 132 -2.12 10.71 10.75
N ALA A 133 -1.87 9.83 9.78
CA ALA A 133 -0.56 9.20 9.59
C ALA A 133 0.55 10.25 9.35
N ILE A 134 0.29 11.24 8.50
CA ILE A 134 1.25 12.32 8.20
C ILE A 134 1.43 13.24 9.42
N ASP A 135 0.35 13.56 10.16
CA ASP A 135 0.43 14.38 11.37
C ASP A 135 1.28 13.69 12.45
N LEU A 136 1.20 12.36 12.58
CA LEU A 136 1.99 11.56 13.52
C LEU A 136 3.45 11.39 13.09
N ASP A 137 3.71 11.26 11.78
CA ASP A 137 5.06 11.19 11.22
C ASP A 137 5.16 11.98 9.90
N PRO A 138 5.50 13.28 9.97
CA PRO A 138 5.66 14.12 8.79
C PRO A 138 6.82 13.73 7.85
N LYS A 139 7.65 12.75 8.26
CA LYS A 139 8.74 12.21 7.45
C LYS A 139 8.42 10.83 6.85
N SER A 140 7.23 10.31 7.05
CA SER A 140 6.80 9.02 6.49
C SER A 140 6.63 9.11 4.97
N ALA A 141 7.61 8.63 4.21
CA ALA A 141 7.53 8.53 2.74
C ALA A 141 6.32 7.69 2.30
N SER A 142 6.02 6.61 3.01
CA SER A 142 4.89 5.74 2.73
C SER A 142 3.53 6.43 2.93
N ALA A 143 3.43 7.36 3.90
CA ALA A 143 2.19 8.11 4.10
C ALA A 143 1.93 9.10 2.95
N TYR A 144 2.96 9.78 2.46
CA TYR A 144 2.85 10.61 1.25
C TYR A 144 2.55 9.77 0.00
N LEU A 145 3.18 8.62 -0.16
CA LEU A 145 2.84 7.67 -1.24
C LEU A 145 1.35 7.32 -1.18
N SER A 146 0.83 6.93 -0.01
CA SER A 146 -0.58 6.56 0.16
C SER A 146 -1.52 7.74 -0.15
N ARG A 147 -1.16 8.98 0.26
CA ARG A 147 -1.93 10.18 -0.10
C ARG A 147 -1.91 10.44 -1.60
N GLY A 148 -0.77 10.32 -2.23
CA GLY A 148 -0.63 10.45 -3.68
C GLY A 148 -1.48 9.45 -4.46
N VAL A 149 -1.55 8.19 -4.01
CA VAL A 149 -2.45 7.19 -4.59
C VAL A 149 -3.91 7.60 -4.43
N GLY A 150 -4.31 8.09 -3.26
CA GLY A 150 -5.64 8.66 -3.03
C GLY A 150 -5.94 9.80 -3.99
N ASN A 151 -5.03 10.77 -4.13
CA ASN A 151 -5.17 11.93 -5.02
C ASN A 151 -5.23 11.54 -6.50
N TYR A 152 -4.55 10.47 -6.91
CA TYR A 152 -4.61 9.95 -8.27
C TYR A 152 -6.01 9.49 -8.69
N TYR A 153 -6.79 8.97 -7.76
CA TYR A 153 -8.16 8.51 -8.00
C TYR A 153 -9.22 9.57 -7.67
N LEU A 154 -8.91 10.53 -6.81
CA LEU A 154 -9.84 11.57 -6.38
C LEU A 154 -9.92 12.68 -7.44
N PRO A 155 -11.12 13.10 -7.88
CA PRO A 155 -11.29 14.20 -8.80
C PRO A 155 -10.74 15.53 -8.26
N PRO A 156 -10.26 16.45 -9.12
CA PRO A 156 -9.78 17.78 -8.71
C PRO A 156 -10.82 18.57 -7.92
N ALA A 157 -12.10 18.48 -8.28
CA ALA A 157 -13.19 19.15 -7.59
C ALA A 157 -13.36 18.71 -6.11
N LEU A 158 -12.77 17.55 -5.74
CA LEU A 158 -12.72 17.03 -4.38
C LEU A 158 -11.34 17.16 -3.73
N GLY A 159 -10.46 17.98 -4.29
CA GLY A 159 -9.11 18.24 -3.77
C GLY A 159 -8.02 17.26 -4.21
N GLY A 160 -8.34 16.32 -5.12
CA GLY A 160 -7.38 15.38 -5.70
C GLY A 160 -6.82 15.84 -7.05
N GLY A 161 -6.56 14.89 -7.92
CA GLY A 161 -6.08 15.10 -9.30
C GLY A 161 -4.62 14.73 -9.49
N LEU A 162 -4.20 14.73 -10.77
CA LEU A 162 -2.88 14.24 -11.15
C LEU A 162 -1.74 15.11 -10.63
N GLU A 163 -1.90 16.42 -10.59
CA GLU A 163 -0.85 17.33 -10.08
C GLU A 163 -0.61 17.13 -8.59
N SER A 164 -1.69 17.02 -7.81
CA SER A 164 -1.59 16.70 -6.37
C SER A 164 -0.94 15.33 -6.14
N ALA A 165 -1.29 14.33 -6.95
CA ALA A 165 -0.69 13.00 -6.89
C ALA A 165 0.81 13.03 -7.21
N VAL A 166 1.22 13.69 -8.28
CA VAL A 166 2.63 13.85 -8.70
C VAL A 166 3.43 14.53 -7.60
N SER A 167 2.90 15.61 -7.02
CA SER A 167 3.54 16.34 -5.90
C SER A 167 3.78 15.43 -4.70
N ASP A 168 2.81 14.61 -4.32
CA ASP A 168 2.93 13.68 -3.21
C ASP A 168 3.93 12.55 -3.48
N PHE A 169 3.94 12.00 -4.70
CA PHE A 169 4.94 10.99 -5.08
C PHE A 169 6.36 11.56 -5.09
N GLN A 170 6.54 12.79 -5.56
CA GLN A 170 7.83 13.50 -5.49
C GLN A 170 8.24 13.75 -4.03
N LYS A 171 7.30 14.12 -3.17
CA LYS A 171 7.57 14.26 -1.73
C LYS A 171 7.98 12.94 -1.10
N ALA A 172 7.31 11.83 -1.42
CA ALA A 172 7.68 10.50 -0.95
C ALA A 172 9.12 10.13 -1.40
N ILE A 173 9.48 10.38 -2.67
CA ILE A 173 10.82 10.15 -3.21
C ILE A 173 11.87 11.05 -2.53
N GLN A 174 11.52 12.31 -2.22
CA GLN A 174 12.42 13.20 -1.48
C GLN A 174 12.75 12.66 -0.09
N LEU A 175 11.76 12.07 0.58
CA LEU A 175 11.90 11.51 1.92
C LEU A 175 12.60 10.14 1.91
N ASP A 176 12.31 9.31 0.92
CA ASP A 176 12.98 8.02 0.68
C ASP A 176 13.23 7.82 -0.83
N PRO A 177 14.43 8.15 -1.33
CA PRO A 177 14.78 7.96 -2.74
C PRO A 177 14.83 6.50 -3.20
N LYS A 178 14.81 5.55 -2.27
CA LYS A 178 14.82 4.10 -2.55
C LYS A 178 13.44 3.46 -2.51
N LEU A 179 12.39 4.20 -2.20
CA LEU A 179 11.01 3.70 -2.20
C LEU A 179 10.54 3.43 -3.63
N ALA A 180 10.75 2.20 -4.12
CA ALA A 180 10.44 1.79 -5.49
C ALA A 180 8.98 2.05 -5.88
N GLU A 181 8.03 1.83 -4.96
CA GLU A 181 6.60 2.06 -5.20
C GLU A 181 6.27 3.54 -5.46
N ALA A 182 7.02 4.49 -4.86
CA ALA A 182 6.81 5.91 -5.15
C ALA A 182 7.22 6.28 -6.59
N HIS A 183 8.33 5.71 -7.09
CA HIS A 183 8.74 5.86 -8.49
C HIS A 183 7.75 5.18 -9.45
N LEU A 184 7.23 4.01 -9.10
CA LEU A 184 6.22 3.30 -9.89
C LEU A 184 4.94 4.15 -10.04
N TRP A 185 4.39 4.66 -8.92
CA TRP A 185 3.18 5.47 -8.94
C TRP A 185 3.38 6.83 -9.60
N LEU A 186 4.57 7.44 -9.42
CA LEU A 186 4.95 8.65 -10.16
C LEU A 186 4.89 8.41 -11.68
N GLY A 187 5.47 7.30 -12.14
CA GLY A 187 5.43 6.93 -13.56
C GLY A 187 4.02 6.71 -14.09
N ILE A 188 3.15 6.05 -13.30
CA ILE A 188 1.73 5.85 -13.67
C ILE A 188 1.00 7.19 -13.80
N ALA A 189 1.20 8.10 -12.84
CA ALA A 189 0.56 9.41 -12.84
C ALA A 189 1.05 10.29 -14.02
N LEU A 190 2.36 10.30 -14.26
CA LEU A 190 2.97 11.04 -15.37
C LEU A 190 2.48 10.53 -16.74
N ARG A 191 2.36 9.19 -16.92
CA ARG A 191 1.78 8.64 -18.14
C ARG A 191 0.35 9.10 -18.34
N LYS A 192 -0.47 9.08 -17.28
CA LYS A 192 -1.86 9.56 -17.36
C LYS A 192 -1.94 11.06 -17.69
N ALA A 193 -0.91 11.82 -17.32
CA ALA A 193 -0.74 13.22 -17.69
C ALA A 193 -0.09 13.44 -19.09
N ASN A 194 0.08 12.37 -19.88
CA ASN A 194 0.76 12.37 -21.20
C ASN A 194 2.24 12.79 -21.14
N ARG A 195 2.89 12.79 -19.98
CA ARG A 195 4.32 13.08 -19.78
C ARG A 195 5.14 11.78 -19.93
N ASN A 196 5.06 11.15 -21.12
CA ASN A 196 5.54 9.77 -21.34
C ASN A 196 7.05 9.61 -21.10
N ARG A 197 7.88 10.58 -21.52
CA ARG A 197 9.34 10.51 -21.30
C ARG A 197 9.69 10.45 -19.81
N GLU A 198 9.06 11.28 -19.00
CA GLU A 198 9.27 11.31 -17.54
C GLU A 198 8.67 10.07 -16.87
N ALA A 199 7.52 9.61 -17.35
CA ALA A 199 6.89 8.38 -16.88
C ALA A 199 7.82 7.17 -17.06
N ARG A 200 8.45 7.04 -18.25
CA ARG A 200 9.41 5.95 -18.51
C ARG A 200 10.62 6.04 -17.59
N ALA A 201 11.18 7.23 -17.37
CA ALA A 201 12.31 7.42 -16.46
C ALA A 201 11.97 6.98 -15.03
N ALA A 202 10.79 7.37 -14.52
CA ALA A 202 10.33 6.98 -13.19
C ALA A 202 10.09 5.47 -13.09
N LEU A 203 9.45 4.83 -14.09
CA LEU A 203 9.21 3.38 -14.12
C LEU A 203 10.50 2.57 -14.25
N THR A 204 11.47 3.05 -15.03
CA THR A 204 12.80 2.44 -15.10
C THR A 204 13.47 2.49 -13.73
N ARG A 205 13.40 3.64 -13.05
CA ARG A 205 13.96 3.78 -11.71
C ARG A 205 13.29 2.86 -10.70
N ALA A 206 11.97 2.67 -10.78
CA ALA A 206 11.26 1.72 -9.94
C ALA A 206 11.79 0.27 -10.14
N LEU A 207 12.06 -0.13 -11.38
CA LEU A 207 12.60 -1.46 -11.70
C LEU A 207 14.07 -1.63 -11.33
N GLU A 208 14.88 -0.58 -11.38
CA GLU A 208 16.25 -0.61 -10.85
C GLU A 208 16.27 -0.87 -9.34
N LEU A 209 15.32 -0.27 -8.61
CA LEU A 209 15.18 -0.42 -7.16
C LEU A 209 14.52 -1.74 -6.77
N ASN A 210 13.56 -2.20 -7.56
CA ASN A 210 12.86 -3.47 -7.36
C ASN A 210 12.64 -4.22 -8.70
N PRO A 211 13.63 -4.99 -9.16
CA PRO A 211 13.53 -5.76 -10.41
C PRO A 211 12.43 -6.82 -10.42
N GLY A 212 12.01 -7.27 -9.23
CA GLY A 212 10.97 -8.29 -9.04
C GLY A 212 9.54 -7.78 -9.23
N ARG A 213 9.34 -6.45 -9.30
CA ARG A 213 8.00 -5.85 -9.36
C ARG A 213 7.37 -6.00 -10.75
N VAL A 214 6.60 -7.07 -10.93
CA VAL A 214 5.92 -7.40 -12.21
C VAL A 214 5.06 -6.25 -12.69
N TRP A 215 4.31 -5.60 -11.80
CA TRP A 215 3.44 -4.49 -12.19
C TRP A 215 4.20 -3.29 -12.73
N ALA A 216 5.37 -2.96 -12.20
CA ALA A 216 6.22 -1.88 -12.72
C ALA A 216 6.66 -2.16 -14.17
N ARG A 217 7.04 -3.42 -14.48
CA ARG A 217 7.38 -3.85 -15.83
C ARG A 217 6.20 -3.70 -16.78
N GLN A 218 5.04 -4.19 -16.39
CA GLN A 218 3.80 -4.04 -17.16
C GLN A 218 3.44 -2.58 -17.42
N GLN A 219 3.67 -1.68 -16.44
CA GLN A 219 3.42 -0.26 -16.62
C GLN A 219 4.41 0.39 -17.58
N LEU A 220 5.69 0.02 -17.53
CA LEU A 220 6.72 0.50 -18.45
C LEU A 220 6.43 0.07 -19.90
N GLU A 221 6.03 -1.18 -20.10
CA GLU A 221 5.64 -1.72 -21.42
C GLU A 221 4.43 -0.98 -22.03
N LYS A 222 3.48 -0.57 -21.19
CA LYS A 222 2.29 0.21 -21.61
C LYS A 222 2.57 1.70 -21.83
N THR A 223 3.78 2.19 -21.49
CA THR A 223 4.11 3.60 -21.60
C THR A 223 4.78 3.88 -22.95
N PRO A 224 4.21 4.72 -23.83
CA PRO A 224 4.82 5.06 -25.11
C PRO A 224 6.26 5.55 -24.98
N ALA A 225 7.07 5.32 -26.04
CA ALA A 225 8.47 5.76 -26.04
C ALA A 225 8.62 7.29 -26.20
N GLN A 226 7.61 7.93 -26.79
CA GLN A 226 7.53 9.38 -27.06
C GLN A 226 6.20 9.93 -26.54
#